data_462bd1b84f733268fb5bd509bfabe436
#
_entry.id   462bd1b84f733268fb5bd509bfabe436
#
_cell.length_a   1.000
_cell.length_b   1.000
_cell.length_c   1.000
_cell.angle_alpha   90.00
_cell.angle_beta   90.00
_cell.angle_gamma   90.00
#
_symmetry.space_group_name_H-M   'P 1'
#
loop_
_entity.id
_entity.type
_entity.pdbx_description
1 polymer ?
#
loop_
_entity_poly.entity_id
_entity_poly.type
_entity_poly.pdbx_seq_one_letter_code
_entity_poly.pdbx_strand_id
1 'polypeptide(L)'
;LCRWLVVVCARHVDTPEKILRAQVVWAWCYLFELCFKAPDPDFLSPVKLKRLDQDVRLLMHGHRALANFCSAHSLPRWKFRPKVHTMFHVNKEAQMSGRNPRAWFSFKEEETMGRLARIACAAHAVTMCSRSLERWCLQLFSAMEADT
;
A
#
# COMPACT_ATOMS: atom_id res chain seq x y z
N LEU A 1 5.82 -1.94 11.91
CA LEU A 1 4.83 -2.96 11.51
C LEU A 1 5.40 -3.91 10.46
N CYS A 2 5.98 -3.39 9.35
CA CYS A 2 6.49 -4.21 8.25
C CYS A 2 7.55 -5.23 8.67
N ARG A 3 8.55 -4.83 9.48
CA ARG A 3 9.60 -5.74 9.95
C ARG A 3 9.06 -6.90 10.78
N TRP A 4 8.07 -6.65 11.63
CA TRP A 4 7.40 -7.70 12.40
C TRP A 4 6.72 -8.71 11.47
N LEU A 5 6.03 -8.23 10.44
CA LEU A 5 5.34 -9.08 9.46
C LEU A 5 6.31 -9.98 8.69
N VAL A 6 7.49 -9.46 8.33
CA VAL A 6 8.58 -10.25 7.71
C VAL A 6 9.03 -11.37 8.64
N VAL A 7 9.29 -11.06 9.92
CA VAL A 7 9.73 -12.05 10.92
C VAL A 7 8.68 -13.13 11.13
N VAL A 8 7.40 -12.75 11.25
CA VAL A 8 6.29 -13.71 11.41
C VAL A 8 6.16 -14.61 10.19
N CYS A 9 6.20 -14.04 8.97
CA CYS A 9 6.13 -14.83 7.75
C CYS A 9 7.34 -15.75 7.59
N ALA A 10 8.55 -15.31 7.97
CA ALA A 10 9.76 -16.11 7.88
C ALA A 10 9.79 -17.32 8.85
N ARG A 11 9.10 -17.21 9.98
CA ARG A 11 9.01 -18.30 10.98
C ARG A 11 8.09 -19.45 10.54
N HIS A 12 7.25 -19.25 9.52
CA HIS A 12 6.23 -20.20 9.10
C HIS A 12 6.36 -20.53 7.60
N VAL A 13 7.56 -20.90 7.15
CA VAL A 13 7.88 -21.22 5.74
C VAL A 13 7.96 -22.73 5.48
N ASP A 14 7.02 -23.49 6.01
CA ASP A 14 6.94 -24.93 5.93
C ASP A 14 6.22 -25.46 4.68
N THR A 15 5.56 -24.59 3.93
CA THR A 15 4.87 -24.94 2.67
C THR A 15 5.25 -24.01 1.53
N PRO A 16 5.17 -24.46 0.24
CA PRO A 16 5.45 -23.61 -0.92
C PRO A 16 4.61 -22.33 -0.94
N GLU A 17 3.33 -22.39 -0.55
CA GLU A 17 2.48 -21.18 -0.44
C GLU A 17 3.04 -20.20 0.57
N LYS A 18 3.46 -20.67 1.75
CA LYS A 18 3.97 -19.81 2.81
C LYS A 18 5.30 -19.16 2.44
N ILE A 19 6.15 -19.89 1.69
CA ILE A 19 7.40 -19.35 1.13
C ILE A 19 7.09 -18.20 0.17
N LEU A 20 6.21 -18.42 -0.81
CA LEU A 20 5.80 -17.39 -1.78
C LEU A 20 5.17 -16.18 -1.07
N ARG A 21 4.32 -16.41 -0.07
CA ARG A 21 3.72 -15.36 0.73
C ARG A 21 4.76 -14.55 1.49
N ALA A 22 5.73 -15.20 2.10
CA ALA A 22 6.83 -14.53 2.79
C ALA A 22 7.65 -13.65 1.84
N GLN A 23 7.94 -14.13 0.64
CA GLN A 23 8.65 -13.37 -0.40
C GLN A 23 7.87 -12.12 -0.83
N VAL A 24 6.56 -12.23 -1.07
CA VAL A 24 5.70 -11.11 -1.42
C VAL A 24 5.65 -10.07 -0.31
N VAL A 25 5.46 -10.51 0.95
CA VAL A 25 5.45 -9.61 2.12
C VAL A 25 6.80 -8.92 2.28
N TRP A 26 7.89 -9.65 2.12
CA TRP A 26 9.24 -9.12 2.20
C TRP A 26 9.49 -8.05 1.13
N ALA A 27 9.12 -8.31 -0.14
CA ALA A 27 9.25 -7.36 -1.23
C ALA A 27 8.45 -6.07 -0.96
N TRP A 28 7.22 -6.19 -0.46
CA TRP A 28 6.41 -5.04 -0.04
C TRP A 28 7.09 -4.21 1.05
N CYS A 29 7.60 -4.85 2.09
CA CYS A 29 8.25 -4.15 3.20
C CYS A 29 9.49 -3.38 2.75
N TYR A 30 10.31 -3.99 1.88
CA TYR A 30 11.47 -3.33 1.32
C TYR A 30 11.11 -2.14 0.43
N LEU A 31 10.09 -2.29 -0.40
CA LEU A 31 9.59 -1.22 -1.25
C LEU A 31 9.11 -0.02 -0.42
N PHE A 32 8.36 -0.28 0.65
CA PHE A 32 7.95 0.77 1.58
C PHE A 32 9.16 1.43 2.27
N GLU A 33 10.11 0.65 2.79
CA GLU A 33 11.29 1.21 3.43
C GLU A 33 12.10 2.06 2.45
N LEU A 34 12.26 1.62 1.22
CA LEU A 34 12.99 2.34 0.18
C LEU A 34 12.35 3.70 -0.13
N CYS A 35 11.03 3.74 -0.25
CA CYS A 35 10.30 4.98 -0.56
C CYS A 35 10.20 5.93 0.63
N PHE A 36 9.87 5.41 1.83
CA PHE A 36 9.56 6.24 3.00
C PHE A 36 10.78 6.62 3.84
N LYS A 37 11.89 5.86 3.75
CA LYS A 37 13.15 6.18 4.43
C LYS A 37 14.18 6.80 3.49
N ALA A 38 13.77 7.21 2.28
CA ALA A 38 14.64 7.99 1.41
C ALA A 38 15.02 9.31 2.09
N PRO A 39 16.29 9.74 2.05
CA PRO A 39 16.71 11.03 2.58
C PRO A 39 15.98 12.19 1.89
N ASP A 40 15.79 12.08 0.57
CA ASP A 40 14.98 12.99 -0.21
C ASP A 40 13.57 12.40 -0.36
N PRO A 41 12.52 13.10 0.11
CA PRO A 41 11.15 12.63 -0.01
C PRO A 41 10.63 12.68 -1.45
N ASP A 42 11.17 13.55 -2.30
CA ASP A 42 10.65 13.82 -3.65
C ASP A 42 11.38 13.04 -4.73
N PHE A 43 12.67 12.73 -4.53
CA PHE A 43 13.50 12.07 -5.53
C PHE A 43 14.26 10.86 -4.97
N LEU A 44 14.46 9.86 -5.84
CA LEU A 44 15.29 8.71 -5.55
C LEU A 44 16.59 8.79 -6.33
N SER A 45 17.71 8.43 -5.67
CA SER A 45 18.98 8.29 -6.36
C SER A 45 18.92 7.15 -7.41
N PRO A 46 19.79 7.18 -8.47
CA PRO A 46 19.79 6.12 -9.49
C PRO A 46 19.95 4.71 -8.93
N VAL A 47 20.74 4.56 -7.86
CA VAL A 47 20.92 3.27 -7.16
C VAL A 47 19.59 2.82 -6.53
N LYS A 48 18.86 3.73 -5.89
CA LYS A 48 17.55 3.43 -5.29
C LYS A 48 16.49 3.17 -6.34
N LEU A 49 16.51 3.86 -7.48
CA LEU A 49 15.61 3.59 -8.60
C LEU A 49 15.83 2.18 -9.17
N LYS A 50 17.09 1.78 -9.37
CA LYS A 50 17.40 0.40 -9.80
C LYS A 50 16.90 -0.63 -8.79
N ARG A 51 17.07 -0.35 -7.49
CA ARG A 51 16.56 -1.23 -6.43
C ARG A 51 15.04 -1.28 -6.42
N LEU A 52 14.36 -0.14 -6.60
CA LEU A 52 12.91 -0.07 -6.73
C LEU A 52 12.39 -0.99 -7.85
N ASP A 53 13.02 -0.92 -9.04
CA ASP A 53 12.65 -1.78 -10.17
C ASP A 53 12.79 -3.27 -9.83
N GLN A 54 13.88 -3.66 -9.19
CA GLN A 54 14.10 -5.04 -8.75
C GLN A 54 13.02 -5.50 -7.75
N ASP A 55 12.73 -4.69 -6.75
CA ASP A 55 11.77 -5.03 -5.69
C ASP A 55 10.33 -5.08 -6.24
N VAL A 56 9.96 -4.18 -7.17
CA VAL A 56 8.66 -4.23 -7.86
C VAL A 56 8.53 -5.47 -8.74
N ARG A 57 9.57 -5.83 -9.50
CA ARG A 57 9.58 -7.06 -10.30
C ARG A 57 9.44 -8.30 -9.41
N LEU A 58 10.19 -8.38 -8.32
CA LEU A 58 10.10 -9.48 -7.36
C LEU A 58 8.68 -9.58 -6.78
N LEU A 59 8.09 -8.45 -6.40
CA LEU A 59 6.72 -8.39 -5.91
C LEU A 59 5.72 -8.91 -6.94
N MET A 60 5.82 -8.45 -8.20
CA MET A 60 4.91 -8.85 -9.28
C MET A 60 5.03 -10.35 -9.60
N HIS A 61 6.25 -10.86 -9.70
CA HIS A 61 6.49 -12.28 -9.95
C HIS A 61 6.00 -13.15 -8.78
N GLY A 62 6.32 -12.77 -7.56
CA GLY A 62 5.88 -13.49 -6.35
C GLY A 62 4.36 -13.51 -6.22
N HIS A 63 3.71 -12.35 -6.44
CA HIS A 63 2.25 -12.26 -6.39
C HIS A 63 1.58 -13.12 -7.48
N ARG A 64 2.13 -13.12 -8.70
CA ARG A 64 1.63 -13.95 -9.80
C ARG A 64 1.79 -15.44 -9.51
N ALA A 65 2.96 -15.85 -9.01
CA ALA A 65 3.21 -17.25 -8.61
C ALA A 65 2.24 -17.69 -7.51
N LEU A 66 2.00 -16.84 -6.52
CA LEU A 66 1.08 -17.10 -5.43
C LEU A 66 -0.38 -17.17 -5.90
N ALA A 67 -0.79 -16.30 -6.84
CA ALA A 67 -2.11 -16.34 -7.45
C ALA A 67 -2.32 -17.63 -8.26
N ASN A 68 -1.33 -18.04 -9.05
CA ASN A 68 -1.36 -19.29 -9.82
C ASN A 68 -1.42 -20.51 -8.88
N PHE A 69 -0.62 -20.52 -7.83
CA PHE A 69 -0.66 -21.60 -6.82
C PHE A 69 -2.05 -21.71 -6.20
N CYS A 70 -2.63 -20.60 -5.75
CA CYS A 70 -3.95 -20.61 -5.14
C CYS A 70 -5.05 -21.02 -6.14
N SER A 71 -4.95 -20.59 -7.39
CA SER A 71 -5.89 -21.01 -8.45
C SER A 71 -5.82 -22.52 -8.71
N ALA A 72 -4.60 -23.08 -8.80
CA ALA A 72 -4.41 -24.53 -9.02
C ALA A 72 -4.94 -25.39 -7.87
N HIS A 73 -5.00 -24.85 -6.65
CA HIS A 73 -5.49 -25.54 -5.45
C HIS A 73 -6.92 -25.10 -5.05
N SER A 74 -7.65 -24.42 -5.94
CA SER A 74 -9.01 -23.91 -5.69
C SER A 74 -9.14 -23.07 -4.42
N LEU A 75 -8.08 -22.35 -4.04
CA LEU A 75 -8.07 -21.47 -2.88
C LEU A 75 -8.60 -20.07 -3.29
N PRO A 76 -9.63 -19.51 -2.64
CA PRO A 76 -10.22 -18.21 -3.01
C PRO A 76 -9.35 -17.01 -2.55
N ARG A 77 -8.03 -17.13 -2.60
CA ARG A 77 -7.07 -16.16 -2.09
C ARG A 77 -6.17 -15.64 -3.22
N TRP A 78 -5.49 -14.53 -2.96
CA TRP A 78 -4.42 -13.99 -3.81
C TRP A 78 -4.81 -13.75 -5.27
N LYS A 79 -6.05 -13.34 -5.52
CA LYS A 79 -6.48 -12.96 -6.86
C LYS A 79 -5.65 -11.77 -7.36
N PHE A 80 -5.23 -11.82 -8.63
CA PHE A 80 -4.53 -10.70 -9.24
C PHE A 80 -5.50 -9.52 -9.39
N ARG A 81 -5.25 -8.46 -8.64
CA ARG A 81 -6.11 -7.27 -8.61
C ARG A 81 -5.51 -6.12 -9.41
N PRO A 82 -6.32 -5.20 -9.97
CA PRO A 82 -5.83 -4.03 -10.69
C PRO A 82 -4.79 -3.21 -9.91
N LYS A 83 -4.94 -3.09 -8.59
CA LYS A 83 -3.98 -2.38 -7.72
C LYS A 83 -2.55 -2.94 -7.80
N VAL A 84 -2.37 -4.24 -8.00
CA VAL A 84 -1.04 -4.83 -8.18
C VAL A 84 -0.44 -4.38 -9.51
N HIS A 85 -1.25 -4.32 -10.56
CA HIS A 85 -0.81 -3.83 -11.87
C HIS A 85 -0.42 -2.34 -11.82
N THR A 86 -1.12 -1.53 -11.04
CA THR A 86 -0.78 -0.11 -10.85
C THR A 86 0.65 0.09 -10.36
N MET A 87 1.20 -0.83 -9.54
CA MET A 87 2.59 -0.75 -9.06
C MET A 87 3.60 -0.80 -10.21
N PHE A 88 3.28 -1.50 -11.31
CA PHE A 88 4.13 -1.51 -12.50
C PHE A 88 4.19 -0.12 -13.16
N HIS A 89 3.04 0.55 -13.28
CA HIS A 89 2.98 1.91 -13.84
C HIS A 89 3.70 2.93 -12.95
N VAL A 90 3.51 2.84 -11.64
CA VAL A 90 4.22 3.68 -10.66
C VAL A 90 5.72 3.50 -10.76
N ASN A 91 6.20 2.24 -10.88
CA ASN A 91 7.62 1.97 -11.08
C ASN A 91 8.14 2.58 -12.40
N LYS A 92 7.42 2.37 -13.50
CA LYS A 92 7.80 2.92 -14.81
C LYS A 92 7.94 4.44 -14.75
N GLU A 93 6.97 5.12 -14.14
CA GLU A 93 6.99 6.57 -13.97
C GLU A 93 8.16 7.02 -13.08
N ALA A 94 8.43 6.30 -11.99
CA ALA A 94 9.58 6.59 -11.14
C ALA A 94 10.91 6.46 -11.89
N GLN A 95 11.07 5.42 -12.75
CA GLN A 95 12.28 5.26 -13.57
C GLN A 95 12.45 6.41 -14.58
N MET A 96 11.37 6.93 -15.12
CA MET A 96 11.40 8.01 -16.13
C MET A 96 11.64 9.38 -15.50
N SER A 97 10.99 9.67 -14.37
CA SER A 97 11.01 11.00 -13.74
C SER A 97 12.05 11.16 -12.64
N GLY A 98 12.61 10.06 -12.12
CA GLY A 98 13.46 10.05 -10.93
C GLY A 98 12.69 10.31 -9.62
N ARG A 99 11.38 10.55 -9.69
CA ARG A 99 10.57 10.89 -8.53
C ARG A 99 10.35 9.70 -7.62
N ASN A 100 10.28 9.99 -6.32
CA ASN A 100 9.95 8.99 -5.32
C ASN A 100 8.45 8.63 -5.43
N PRO A 101 8.09 7.35 -5.58
CA PRO A 101 6.69 6.90 -5.61
C PRO A 101 5.87 7.36 -4.41
N ARG A 102 6.50 7.65 -3.27
CA ARG A 102 5.84 8.21 -2.09
C ARG A 102 5.03 9.47 -2.41
N ALA A 103 5.49 10.29 -3.36
CA ALA A 103 4.79 11.51 -3.77
C ALA A 103 3.44 11.24 -4.45
N TRP A 104 3.25 10.02 -5.00
CA TRP A 104 2.01 9.60 -5.68
C TRP A 104 1.14 8.65 -4.85
N PHE A 105 1.63 8.19 -3.71
CA PHE A 105 0.81 7.38 -2.82
C PHE A 105 -0.23 8.26 -2.12
N SER A 106 -1.47 8.12 -2.51
CA SER A 106 -2.63 8.83 -1.94
C SER A 106 -3.06 8.31 -0.56
N PHE A 107 -2.10 7.85 0.26
CA PHE A 107 -2.45 7.29 1.58
C PHE A 107 -3.17 8.30 2.49
N LYS A 108 -2.81 9.58 2.41
CA LYS A 108 -3.52 10.62 3.16
C LYS A 108 -4.94 10.81 2.64
N GLU A 109 -5.11 10.76 1.32
CA GLU A 109 -6.41 10.86 0.67
C GLU A 109 -7.25 9.62 0.95
N GLU A 110 -6.67 8.41 0.86
CA GLU A 110 -7.35 7.15 1.22
C GLU A 110 -7.72 7.12 2.71
N GLU A 111 -6.89 7.61 3.61
CA GLU A 111 -7.21 7.73 5.03
C GLU A 111 -8.34 8.73 5.24
N THR A 112 -8.29 9.88 4.57
CA THR A 112 -9.33 10.90 4.60
C THR A 112 -10.66 10.36 4.10
N MET A 113 -10.66 9.68 2.94
CA MET A 113 -11.85 9.02 2.39
C MET A 113 -12.36 7.91 3.31
N GLY A 114 -11.48 7.15 3.94
CA GLY A 114 -11.84 6.13 4.92
C GLY A 114 -12.47 6.72 6.19
N ARG A 115 -12.02 7.89 6.64
CA ARG A 115 -12.67 8.63 7.75
C ARG A 115 -14.05 9.13 7.34
N LEU A 116 -14.17 9.73 6.16
CA LEU A 116 -15.42 10.23 5.61
C LEU A 116 -16.45 9.11 5.44
N ALA A 117 -16.03 7.95 4.92
CA ALA A 117 -16.90 6.78 4.79
C ALA A 117 -17.41 6.28 6.15
N ARG A 118 -16.55 6.23 7.18
CA ARG A 118 -16.99 5.84 8.56
C ARG A 118 -18.01 6.82 9.13
N ILE A 119 -17.81 8.13 8.91
CA ILE A 119 -18.78 9.15 9.35
C ILE A 119 -20.11 8.98 8.61
N ALA A 120 -20.05 8.76 7.31
CA ALA A 120 -21.25 8.55 6.48
C ALA A 120 -22.04 7.30 6.89
N CYS A 121 -21.34 6.18 7.14
CA CYS A 121 -21.97 4.94 7.60
C CYS A 121 -22.62 5.06 8.99
N ALA A 122 -22.14 5.99 9.83
CA ALA A 122 -22.73 6.25 11.15
C ALA A 122 -23.89 7.27 11.13
N ALA A 123 -24.21 7.86 9.98
CA ALA A 123 -25.29 8.80 9.81
C ALA A 123 -26.56 8.11 9.29
N HIS A 124 -27.73 8.63 9.68
CA HIS A 124 -29.01 8.13 9.15
C HIS A 124 -29.10 8.42 7.64
N ALA A 125 -29.63 7.47 6.85
CA ALA A 125 -29.64 7.54 5.39
C ALA A 125 -30.23 8.86 4.83
N VAL A 126 -31.29 9.38 5.42
CA VAL A 126 -31.94 10.63 4.99
C VAL A 126 -31.09 11.87 5.26
N THR A 127 -30.27 11.86 6.31
CA THR A 127 -29.42 13.00 6.72
C THR A 127 -27.94 12.77 6.45
N MET A 128 -27.60 11.71 5.74
CA MET A 128 -26.21 11.28 5.54
C MET A 128 -25.31 12.39 5.01
N CYS A 129 -25.71 13.09 3.98
CA CYS A 129 -24.88 14.14 3.36
C CYS A 129 -24.61 15.32 4.31
N SER A 130 -25.67 15.88 4.91
CA SER A 130 -25.53 17.05 5.80
C SER A 130 -24.77 16.69 7.08
N ARG A 131 -25.15 15.60 7.73
CA ARG A 131 -24.51 15.14 8.98
C ARG A 131 -23.05 14.70 8.78
N SER A 132 -22.72 14.11 7.64
CA SER A 132 -21.34 13.74 7.34
C SER A 132 -20.46 14.97 7.11
N LEU A 133 -20.97 15.97 6.39
CA LEU A 133 -20.26 17.23 6.17
C LEU A 133 -20.08 18.01 7.48
N GLU A 134 -21.12 18.15 8.29
CA GLU A 134 -21.04 18.81 9.60
C GLU A 134 -19.97 18.16 10.49
N ARG A 135 -20.02 16.85 10.65
CA ARG A 135 -19.04 16.11 11.48
C ARG A 135 -17.64 16.20 10.94
N TRP A 136 -17.50 16.15 9.61
CA TRP A 136 -16.22 16.33 8.96
C TRP A 136 -15.62 17.71 9.22
N CYS A 137 -16.43 18.78 9.04
CA CYS A 137 -15.99 20.15 9.35
C CYS A 137 -15.60 20.32 10.82
N LEU A 138 -16.39 19.79 11.77
CA LEU A 138 -16.04 19.85 13.19
C LEU A 138 -14.72 19.14 13.51
N GLN A 139 -14.45 17.98 12.88
CA GLN A 139 -13.18 17.29 13.06
C GLN A 139 -11.99 18.06 12.48
N LEU A 140 -12.15 18.71 11.34
CA LEU A 140 -11.11 19.57 10.76
C LEU A 140 -10.83 20.78 11.67
N PHE A 141 -11.86 21.48 12.18
CA PHE A 141 -11.68 22.59 13.08
C PHE A 141 -10.98 22.19 14.38
N SER A 142 -11.39 21.08 15.00
CA SER A 142 -10.74 20.59 16.23
C SER A 142 -9.28 20.16 16.00
N ALA A 143 -8.94 19.65 14.83
CA ALA A 143 -7.56 19.31 14.49
C ALA A 143 -6.70 20.56 14.27
N MET A 144 -7.26 21.63 13.65
CA MET A 144 -6.55 22.90 13.46
C MET A 144 -6.30 23.64 14.79
N GLU A 145 -7.22 23.54 15.76
CA GLU A 145 -7.05 24.13 17.10
C GLU A 145 -6.00 23.37 17.95
N ALA A 146 -5.81 22.07 17.70
CA ALA A 146 -4.82 21.26 18.42
C ALA A 146 -3.38 21.48 17.93
N ASP A 147 -3.19 22.04 16.71
CA ASP A 147 -1.89 22.33 16.11
C ASP A 147 -1.41 23.78 16.37
N THR A 148 -2.20 24.58 17.11
CA THR A 148 -1.87 25.95 17.54
C THR A 148 -1.49 25.98 19.01
#